data_76ef630b5aba907b0034e4cd52692d85
#
_entry.id   76ef630b5aba907b0034e4cd52692d85
#
_cell.length_a   1.000
_cell.length_b   1.000
_cell.length_c   1.000
_cell.angle_alpha   90.00
_cell.angle_beta   90.00
_cell.angle_gamma   90.00
#
_symmetry.space_group_name_H-M   'P 1'
#
loop_
_entity.id
_entity.type
_entity.pdbx_description
1 polymer ?
#
loop_
_entity_poly.entity_id
_entity_poly.type
_entity_poly.pdbx_seq_one_letter_code
_entity_poly.pdbx_strand_id
1 'polypeptide(L)'
;MDSMVNHYTANIRLRSNDAYTAGGKAGFRPDHAATVYTQILKRLYPHTPVVVGGIEASLRRLTHYDYWSDSLKPSMIVESGADLLIYGMGERVVQQVAKAMRNGYNAKLLRKINQVAFVADKSYVERLNPDTTKILASYEECCRDKQAFARNFVEEETLSNAMEPTTTLVEQVGEKYIVVTPPNTTLTTEELDHSFDLPYERAPHPRYNGKGDIPAWEMIKHSINIHRGCFGGCAFCTISAHQGKFINSRSERSILAEVEKVTNMPDFRGYLSDVGAPSANMYRMGGKNKDACRKCHRPSCLHPKICPNLDNDHRPLLALYEKIRAVKGIKKAFIGSGIRYDLFDNSPYLETVVKHHTSGRLKVAPEHTEEHVLNIMRKPPFAMFEELNRDFRAICDREGLRYQLIPYFISSHPGCREQDMRALAQKVLGRLHFDLEQVQDYSLRSVDLADGSVSCTIVLPEKLYYEILSSKAG
;
A
#
# COMPACT_ATOMS: atom_id res chain seq x y z
N MET A 1 -0.72 -8.65 -1.76
CA MET A 1 -2.03 -8.18 -1.27
C MET A 1 -2.51 -9.17 -0.23
N ASP A 2 -3.27 -8.73 0.76
CA ASP A 2 -3.86 -9.60 1.78
C ASP A 2 -4.82 -10.61 1.11
N SER A 3 -4.67 -11.91 1.43
CA SER A 3 -5.45 -12.97 0.81
C SER A 3 -6.95 -12.83 1.08
N MET A 4 -7.32 -12.39 2.27
CA MET A 4 -8.72 -12.24 2.66
C MET A 4 -9.43 -11.13 1.88
N VAL A 5 -8.75 -10.01 1.60
CA VAL A 5 -9.29 -8.93 0.75
C VAL A 5 -9.59 -9.39 -0.68
N ASN A 6 -8.85 -10.38 -1.17
CA ASN A 6 -9.12 -10.96 -2.49
C ASN A 6 -10.27 -11.95 -2.48
N HIS A 7 -10.48 -12.67 -1.37
CA HIS A 7 -11.52 -13.68 -1.27
C HIS A 7 -12.90 -13.11 -0.94
N TYR A 8 -12.94 -12.02 -0.16
CA TYR A 8 -14.19 -11.49 0.37
C TYR A 8 -14.42 -10.02 -0.04
N THR A 9 -15.68 -9.63 -0.09
CA THR A 9 -16.12 -8.24 -0.12
C THR A 9 -16.01 -7.61 1.27
N ALA A 10 -16.16 -6.29 1.38
CA ALA A 10 -16.23 -5.61 2.67
C ALA A 10 -17.37 -6.14 3.59
N ASN A 11 -18.45 -6.65 2.99
CA ASN A 11 -19.57 -7.27 3.72
C ASN A 11 -19.34 -8.79 3.98
N ILE A 12 -18.11 -9.25 3.97
CA ILE A 12 -17.72 -10.64 4.27
C ILE A 12 -18.41 -11.67 3.34
N ARG A 13 -18.81 -11.25 2.14
CA ARG A 13 -19.36 -12.17 1.13
C ARG A 13 -18.22 -12.71 0.26
N LEU A 14 -18.20 -14.03 0.07
CA LEU A 14 -17.25 -14.68 -0.81
C LEU A 14 -17.38 -14.10 -2.24
N ARG A 15 -16.27 -13.71 -2.84
CA ARG A 15 -16.24 -13.24 -4.22
C ARG A 15 -16.40 -14.42 -5.18
N SER A 16 -17.11 -14.21 -6.28
CA SER A 16 -17.27 -15.20 -7.35
C SER A 16 -16.02 -15.38 -8.21
N ASN A 17 -15.07 -14.43 -8.12
CA ASN A 17 -13.84 -14.43 -8.90
C ASN A 17 -12.61 -14.15 -8.03
N ASP A 18 -11.46 -14.61 -8.49
CA ASP A 18 -10.15 -14.34 -7.89
C ASP A 18 -9.18 -13.87 -9.00
N ALA A 19 -8.77 -12.62 -8.93
CA ALA A 19 -7.88 -12.01 -9.92
C ALA A 19 -6.51 -12.70 -10.04
N TYR A 20 -6.10 -13.50 -9.06
CA TYR A 20 -4.79 -14.17 -9.02
C TYR A 20 -4.82 -15.61 -9.47
N THR A 21 -5.96 -16.11 -9.92
CA THR A 21 -6.09 -17.48 -10.45
C THR A 21 -6.33 -17.48 -11.95
N ALA A 22 -5.89 -18.55 -12.61
CA ALA A 22 -6.12 -18.74 -14.04
C ALA A 22 -7.62 -18.82 -14.34
N GLY A 23 -8.08 -18.07 -15.35
CA GLY A 23 -9.49 -17.91 -15.68
C GLY A 23 -10.30 -17.12 -14.64
N GLY A 24 -9.65 -16.46 -13.68
CA GLY A 24 -10.31 -15.66 -12.65
C GLY A 24 -11.16 -16.44 -11.66
N LYS A 25 -11.02 -17.76 -11.58
CA LYS A 25 -11.90 -18.64 -10.79
C LYS A 25 -11.59 -18.54 -9.29
N ALA A 26 -12.61 -18.28 -8.46
CA ALA A 26 -12.51 -18.33 -7.01
C ALA A 26 -12.40 -19.77 -6.45
N GLY A 27 -12.02 -19.91 -5.18
CA GLY A 27 -12.01 -21.18 -4.43
C GLY A 27 -10.76 -22.04 -4.63
N PHE A 28 -9.73 -21.57 -5.34
CA PHE A 28 -8.48 -22.32 -5.56
C PHE A 28 -7.38 -22.00 -4.54
N ARG A 29 -7.58 -21.02 -3.69
CA ARG A 29 -6.63 -20.65 -2.64
C ARG A 29 -7.34 -20.72 -1.28
N PRO A 30 -6.66 -21.20 -0.23
CA PRO A 30 -7.24 -21.19 1.11
C PRO A 30 -7.34 -19.75 1.65
N ASP A 31 -8.21 -19.55 2.61
CA ASP A 31 -8.19 -18.36 3.44
C ASP A 31 -6.87 -18.30 4.22
N HIS A 32 -6.37 -17.10 4.50
CA HIS A 32 -5.06 -16.90 5.13
C HIS A 32 -3.94 -17.70 4.44
N ALA A 33 -3.88 -17.62 3.11
CA ALA A 33 -3.05 -18.47 2.27
C ALA A 33 -1.59 -18.55 2.73
N ALA A 34 -0.97 -17.44 3.15
CA ALA A 34 0.41 -17.44 3.61
C ALA A 34 0.58 -18.28 4.90
N THR A 35 -0.35 -18.19 5.84
CA THR A 35 -0.35 -19.00 7.07
C THR A 35 -0.53 -20.48 6.75
N VAL A 36 -1.55 -20.82 5.95
CA VAL A 36 -1.86 -22.22 5.60
C VAL A 36 -0.72 -22.88 4.82
N TYR A 37 -0.15 -22.21 3.85
CA TYR A 37 0.97 -22.78 3.08
C TYR A 37 2.22 -22.95 3.96
N THR A 38 2.49 -22.02 4.87
CA THR A 38 3.59 -22.17 5.83
C THR A 38 3.38 -23.38 6.74
N GLN A 39 2.18 -23.57 7.29
CA GLN A 39 1.84 -24.74 8.11
C GLN A 39 2.01 -26.05 7.34
N ILE A 40 1.59 -26.10 6.07
CA ILE A 40 1.81 -27.27 5.20
C ILE A 40 3.30 -27.55 5.02
N LEU A 41 4.12 -26.52 4.72
CA LEU A 41 5.55 -26.65 4.55
C LEU A 41 6.23 -27.13 5.84
N LYS A 42 5.88 -26.58 6.99
CA LYS A 42 6.43 -26.99 8.28
C LYS A 42 6.06 -28.43 8.64
N ARG A 43 4.88 -28.89 8.27
CA ARG A 43 4.46 -30.29 8.47
C ARG A 43 5.22 -31.26 7.55
N LEU A 44 5.43 -30.88 6.27
CA LEU A 44 6.11 -31.73 5.30
C LEU A 44 7.64 -31.72 5.47
N TYR A 45 8.19 -30.58 5.90
CA TYR A 45 9.63 -30.35 6.03
C TYR A 45 9.96 -29.72 7.38
N PRO A 46 9.80 -30.44 8.51
CA PRO A 46 9.89 -29.88 9.86
C PRO A 46 11.26 -29.26 10.19
N HIS A 47 12.32 -29.76 9.56
CA HIS A 47 13.69 -29.28 9.78
C HIS A 47 14.15 -28.20 8.78
N THR A 48 13.33 -27.88 7.78
CA THR A 48 13.67 -26.86 6.80
C THR A 48 13.15 -25.49 7.31
N PRO A 49 14.02 -24.48 7.39
CA PRO A 49 13.58 -23.14 7.77
C PRO A 49 12.58 -22.57 6.76
N VAL A 50 11.47 -22.04 7.26
CA VAL A 50 10.46 -21.36 6.45
C VAL A 50 10.47 -19.86 6.80
N VAL A 51 10.72 -19.04 5.80
CA VAL A 51 10.73 -17.58 5.91
C VAL A 51 9.50 -17.04 5.19
N VAL A 52 8.70 -16.23 5.90
CA VAL A 52 7.53 -15.56 5.34
C VAL A 52 7.79 -14.09 5.13
N GLY A 53 7.11 -13.47 4.16
CA GLY A 53 7.25 -12.05 3.85
C GLY A 53 6.10 -11.53 3.00
N GLY A 54 6.25 -10.29 2.53
CA GLY A 54 5.24 -9.60 1.74
C GLY A 54 4.27 -8.78 2.60
N ILE A 55 3.27 -8.17 1.97
CA ILE A 55 2.39 -7.20 2.64
C ILE A 55 1.55 -7.85 3.76
N GLU A 56 1.03 -9.05 3.54
CA GLU A 56 0.24 -9.79 4.53
C GLU A 56 1.06 -10.06 5.80
N ALA A 57 2.27 -10.57 5.64
CA ALA A 57 3.19 -10.81 6.76
C ALA A 57 3.61 -9.50 7.46
N SER A 58 3.88 -8.44 6.70
CA SER A 58 4.25 -7.14 7.25
C SER A 58 3.17 -6.56 8.15
N LEU A 59 1.91 -6.62 7.73
CA LEU A 59 0.78 -6.06 8.46
C LEU A 59 0.34 -6.93 9.66
N ARG A 60 0.75 -8.21 9.66
CA ARG A 60 0.38 -9.20 10.70
C ARG A 60 1.58 -9.67 11.53
N ARG A 61 2.65 -8.86 11.57
CA ARG A 61 3.88 -9.20 12.31
C ARG A 61 3.75 -9.10 13.84
N LEU A 62 2.75 -8.36 14.31
CA LEU A 62 2.35 -8.20 15.71
C LEU A 62 0.86 -8.57 15.85
N THR A 63 0.31 -8.38 17.05
CA THR A 63 -1.14 -8.48 17.26
C THR A 63 -1.87 -7.58 16.26
N HIS A 64 -2.87 -8.13 15.58
CA HIS A 64 -3.62 -7.43 14.54
C HIS A 64 -5.10 -7.76 14.61
N TYR A 65 -5.94 -6.85 14.11
CA TYR A 65 -7.35 -7.07 13.97
C TYR A 65 -7.65 -7.83 12.67
N ASP A 66 -8.36 -8.94 12.81
CA ASP A 66 -8.86 -9.71 11.67
C ASP A 66 -10.32 -9.38 11.43
N TYR A 67 -10.57 -8.60 10.40
CA TYR A 67 -11.90 -8.10 10.04
C TYR A 67 -12.91 -9.22 9.79
N TRP A 68 -12.47 -10.35 9.21
CA TRP A 68 -13.35 -11.45 8.83
C TRP A 68 -13.82 -12.30 10.00
N SER A 69 -13.01 -12.42 11.03
CA SER A 69 -13.39 -13.10 12.29
C SER A 69 -13.85 -12.14 13.39
N ASP A 70 -13.83 -10.83 13.11
CA ASP A 70 -14.15 -9.76 14.07
C ASP A 70 -13.40 -9.93 15.40
N SER A 71 -12.13 -10.22 15.34
CA SER A 71 -11.33 -10.50 16.52
C SER A 71 -9.86 -10.11 16.36
N LEU A 72 -9.18 -9.86 17.47
CA LEU A 72 -7.73 -9.76 17.46
C LEU A 72 -7.11 -11.14 17.28
N LYS A 73 -6.07 -11.19 16.47
CA LYS A 73 -5.24 -12.37 16.24
C LYS A 73 -3.81 -12.09 16.70
N PRO A 74 -3.09 -13.09 17.20
CA PRO A 74 -1.67 -12.93 17.51
C PRO A 74 -0.85 -12.77 16.23
N SER A 75 0.42 -12.46 16.39
CA SER A 75 1.35 -12.39 15.24
C SER A 75 1.25 -13.60 14.33
N MET A 76 1.22 -13.38 13.03
CA MET A 76 1.19 -14.42 12.00
C MET A 76 2.32 -15.47 12.16
N ILE A 77 3.48 -15.08 12.71
CA ILE A 77 4.59 -16.01 12.92
C ILE A 77 4.24 -17.09 13.95
N VAL A 78 3.40 -16.76 14.96
CA VAL A 78 2.91 -17.72 15.95
C VAL A 78 1.91 -18.68 15.32
N GLU A 79 0.97 -18.15 14.55
CA GLU A 79 -0.08 -18.96 13.92
C GLU A 79 0.48 -19.88 12.82
N SER A 80 1.39 -19.36 12.01
CA SER A 80 1.94 -20.12 10.87
C SER A 80 3.05 -21.10 11.26
N GLY A 81 3.74 -20.85 12.38
CA GLY A 81 4.92 -21.60 12.78
C GLY A 81 6.17 -21.32 11.91
N ALA A 82 6.19 -20.19 11.19
CA ALA A 82 7.36 -19.76 10.43
C ALA A 82 8.58 -19.53 11.36
N ASP A 83 9.77 -19.75 10.84
CA ASP A 83 11.01 -19.54 11.60
C ASP A 83 11.45 -18.08 11.63
N LEU A 84 11.10 -17.33 10.58
CA LEU A 84 11.41 -15.92 10.42
C LEU A 84 10.33 -15.23 9.59
N LEU A 85 10.02 -14.00 9.94
CA LEU A 85 9.15 -13.12 9.15
C LEU A 85 9.97 -11.90 8.72
N ILE A 86 9.96 -11.61 7.41
CA ILE A 86 10.55 -10.39 6.83
C ILE A 86 9.41 -9.42 6.55
N TYR A 87 9.49 -8.21 7.10
CA TYR A 87 8.46 -7.19 6.89
C TYR A 87 8.98 -6.01 6.05
N GLY A 88 8.08 -5.18 5.57
CA GLY A 88 8.43 -4.03 4.74
C GLY A 88 9.02 -4.43 3.38
N MET A 89 9.92 -3.58 2.87
CA MET A 89 10.63 -3.80 1.61
C MET A 89 11.76 -4.81 1.82
N GLY A 90 11.52 -6.06 1.43
CA GLY A 90 12.36 -7.21 1.82
C GLY A 90 13.62 -7.44 1.01
N GLU A 91 13.88 -6.69 -0.07
CA GLU A 91 14.94 -6.97 -1.05
C GLU A 91 16.33 -7.13 -0.41
N ARG A 92 16.72 -6.18 0.45
CA ARG A 92 18.00 -6.24 1.18
C ARG A 92 18.04 -7.40 2.17
N VAL A 93 16.94 -7.59 2.90
CA VAL A 93 16.84 -8.59 3.98
C VAL A 93 16.87 -10.01 3.41
N VAL A 94 16.16 -10.28 2.30
CA VAL A 94 16.17 -11.59 1.64
C VAL A 94 17.59 -11.96 1.22
N GLN A 95 18.38 -11.03 0.67
CA GLN A 95 19.78 -11.27 0.31
C GLN A 95 20.64 -11.58 1.54
N GLN A 96 20.46 -10.84 2.64
CA GLN A 96 21.18 -11.07 3.90
C GLN A 96 20.85 -12.44 4.49
N VAL A 97 19.55 -12.81 4.51
CA VAL A 97 19.09 -14.12 4.98
C VAL A 97 19.65 -15.24 4.11
N ALA A 98 19.54 -15.12 2.78
CA ALA A 98 20.04 -16.12 1.85
C ALA A 98 21.58 -16.31 1.97
N LYS A 99 22.33 -15.22 2.12
CA LYS A 99 23.78 -15.26 2.35
C LYS A 99 24.13 -15.94 3.69
N ALA A 100 23.39 -15.62 4.75
CA ALA A 100 23.57 -16.23 6.04
C ALA A 100 23.31 -17.76 5.96
N MET A 101 22.20 -18.17 5.38
CA MET A 101 21.84 -19.59 5.25
C MET A 101 22.86 -20.38 4.42
N ARG A 102 23.36 -19.82 3.30
CA ARG A 102 24.40 -20.45 2.47
C ARG A 102 25.71 -20.68 3.21
N ASN A 103 26.03 -19.86 4.19
CA ASN A 103 27.23 -19.98 5.01
C ASN A 103 27.06 -20.93 6.22
N GLY A 104 26.06 -21.79 6.21
CA GLY A 104 25.82 -22.76 7.28
C GLY A 104 25.20 -22.19 8.55
N TYR A 105 24.46 -21.13 8.42
CA TYR A 105 23.94 -20.35 9.52
C TYR A 105 22.76 -20.99 10.24
N ASN A 106 22.76 -20.88 11.56
CA ASN A 106 21.60 -21.25 12.37
C ASN A 106 20.65 -20.06 12.58
N ALA A 107 19.41 -20.36 12.98
CA ALA A 107 18.36 -19.37 13.22
C ALA A 107 18.77 -18.23 14.18
N LYS A 108 19.72 -18.48 15.13
CA LYS A 108 20.13 -17.46 16.13
C LYS A 108 20.82 -16.25 15.50
N LEU A 109 21.45 -16.40 14.36
CA LEU A 109 22.16 -15.30 13.70
C LEU A 109 21.24 -14.54 12.73
N LEU A 110 20.18 -15.16 12.23
CA LEU A 110 19.13 -14.45 11.50
C LEU A 110 18.40 -13.41 12.38
N ARG A 111 18.35 -13.64 13.70
CA ARG A 111 17.76 -12.72 14.69
C ARG A 111 18.52 -11.40 14.85
N LYS A 112 19.74 -11.29 14.32
CA LYS A 112 20.56 -10.05 14.32
C LYS A 112 20.33 -9.18 13.09
N ILE A 113 19.58 -9.68 12.12
CA ILE A 113 19.24 -8.94 10.91
C ILE A 113 18.14 -7.94 11.25
N ASN A 114 18.24 -6.73 10.74
CA ASN A 114 17.17 -5.74 10.84
C ASN A 114 15.98 -6.12 9.95
N GLN A 115 14.80 -5.59 10.29
CA GLN A 115 13.58 -5.74 9.50
C GLN A 115 13.07 -7.19 9.45
N VAL A 116 13.24 -7.90 10.57
CA VAL A 116 12.68 -9.25 10.75
C VAL A 116 11.86 -9.34 12.03
N ALA A 117 10.94 -10.31 12.06
CA ALA A 117 10.27 -10.72 13.28
C ALA A 117 10.48 -12.22 13.52
N PHE A 118 10.60 -12.61 14.79
CA PHE A 118 10.80 -13.99 15.19
C PHE A 118 10.26 -14.25 16.59
N VAL A 119 10.03 -15.53 16.90
CA VAL A 119 9.64 -15.98 18.24
C VAL A 119 10.87 -16.16 19.13
N ALA A 120 10.80 -15.65 20.35
CA ALA A 120 11.85 -15.77 21.35
C ALA A 120 11.28 -16.23 22.71
N ASP A 121 12.15 -16.67 23.60
CA ASP A 121 11.87 -16.93 25.00
C ASP A 121 12.16 -15.70 25.88
N LYS A 122 11.71 -15.74 27.14
CA LYS A 122 11.92 -14.68 28.11
C LYS A 122 13.41 -14.36 28.30
N SER A 123 14.25 -15.40 28.35
CA SER A 123 15.70 -15.25 28.57
C SER A 123 16.39 -14.51 27.41
N TYR A 124 15.85 -14.58 26.20
CA TYR A 124 16.34 -13.76 25.07
C TYR A 124 15.97 -12.29 25.26
N VAL A 125 14.74 -12.01 25.67
CA VAL A 125 14.24 -10.63 25.84
C VAL A 125 14.98 -9.92 26.96
N GLU A 126 15.26 -10.62 28.07
CA GLU A 126 16.03 -10.06 29.21
C GLU A 126 17.47 -9.65 28.86
N ARG A 127 18.01 -10.15 27.73
CA ARG A 127 19.34 -9.76 27.22
C ARG A 127 19.33 -8.64 26.21
N LEU A 128 18.15 -8.17 25.79
CA LEU A 128 18.05 -7.03 24.90
C LEU A 128 18.46 -5.74 25.62
N ASN A 129 19.02 -4.79 24.86
CA ASN A 129 19.36 -3.49 25.41
C ASN A 129 18.07 -2.69 25.70
N PRO A 130 17.78 -2.34 26.97
CA PRO A 130 16.56 -1.64 27.34
C PRO A 130 16.45 -0.24 26.70
N ASP A 131 17.58 0.43 26.41
CA ASP A 131 17.57 1.77 25.78
C ASP A 131 17.08 1.75 24.33
N THR A 132 17.17 0.60 23.66
CA THR A 132 16.75 0.41 22.28
C THR A 132 15.65 -0.64 22.13
N THR A 133 14.99 -1.02 23.22
CA THR A 133 13.90 -1.99 23.22
C THR A 133 12.64 -1.38 23.82
N LYS A 134 11.54 -1.49 23.10
CA LYS A 134 10.20 -1.11 23.57
C LYS A 134 9.37 -2.36 23.80
N ILE A 135 8.96 -2.56 25.04
CA ILE A 135 7.99 -3.61 25.38
C ILE A 135 6.59 -3.06 25.13
N LEU A 136 5.83 -3.74 24.29
CA LEU A 136 4.45 -3.45 23.94
C LEU A 136 3.50 -4.12 24.94
N ALA A 137 2.25 -3.68 24.97
CA ALA A 137 1.18 -4.42 25.64
C ALA A 137 1.08 -5.82 25.00
N SER A 138 0.86 -6.83 25.84
CA SER A 138 0.73 -8.23 25.36
C SER A 138 -0.51 -8.44 24.48
N TYR A 139 -0.54 -9.54 23.73
CA TYR A 139 -1.72 -9.95 22.98
C TYR A 139 -2.96 -10.04 23.88
N GLU A 140 -2.81 -10.63 25.06
CA GLU A 140 -3.90 -10.81 26.03
C GLU A 140 -4.38 -9.47 26.62
N GLU A 141 -3.48 -8.50 26.82
CA GLU A 141 -3.86 -7.14 27.21
C GLU A 141 -4.59 -6.42 26.08
N CYS A 142 -4.11 -6.53 24.85
CA CYS A 142 -4.78 -5.97 23.68
C CYS A 142 -6.19 -6.54 23.48
N CYS A 143 -6.38 -7.82 23.72
CA CYS A 143 -7.71 -8.46 23.65
C CYS A 143 -8.71 -7.93 24.70
N ARG A 144 -8.20 -7.45 25.83
CA ARG A 144 -9.04 -6.90 26.92
C ARG A 144 -9.20 -5.40 26.87
N ASP A 145 -8.18 -4.69 26.36
CA ASP A 145 -8.13 -3.22 26.32
C ASP A 145 -7.79 -2.74 24.90
N LYS A 146 -8.80 -2.20 24.20
CA LYS A 146 -8.65 -1.61 22.87
C LYS A 146 -7.65 -0.43 22.86
N GLN A 147 -7.51 0.30 23.98
CA GLN A 147 -6.55 1.38 24.11
C GLN A 147 -5.10 0.86 24.17
N ALA A 148 -4.88 -0.32 24.78
CA ALA A 148 -3.56 -0.96 24.75
C ALA A 148 -3.19 -1.34 23.31
N PHE A 149 -4.11 -1.92 22.56
CA PHE A 149 -3.92 -2.23 21.15
C PHE A 149 -3.62 -0.96 20.31
N ALA A 150 -4.38 0.10 20.54
CA ALA A 150 -4.15 1.39 19.87
C ALA A 150 -2.76 1.97 20.16
N ARG A 151 -2.30 1.93 21.42
CA ARG A 151 -0.95 2.38 21.80
C ARG A 151 0.13 1.56 21.10
N ASN A 152 0.00 0.25 21.00
CA ASN A 152 0.95 -0.59 20.27
C ASN A 152 1.07 -0.17 18.79
N PHE A 153 -0.07 0.13 18.16
CA PHE A 153 -0.07 0.57 16.76
C PHE A 153 0.62 1.94 16.57
N VAL A 154 0.46 2.87 17.52
CA VAL A 154 1.18 4.17 17.46
C VAL A 154 2.70 3.96 17.44
N GLU A 155 3.21 3.06 18.26
CA GLU A 155 4.64 2.73 18.28
C GLU A 155 5.08 2.11 16.94
N GLU A 156 4.29 1.19 16.41
CA GLU A 156 4.54 0.55 15.12
C GLU A 156 4.53 1.56 13.95
N GLU A 157 3.51 2.43 13.89
CA GLU A 157 3.40 3.47 12.86
C GLU A 157 4.56 4.47 12.97
N THR A 158 4.92 4.88 14.18
CA THR A 158 6.02 5.81 14.44
C THR A 158 7.35 5.26 13.91
N LEU A 159 7.65 4.00 14.22
CA LEU A 159 8.89 3.35 13.75
C LEU A 159 8.90 3.14 12.24
N SER A 160 7.78 2.75 11.67
CA SER A 160 7.65 2.57 10.21
C SER A 160 7.84 3.88 9.43
N ASN A 161 7.62 5.02 10.09
CA ASN A 161 7.78 6.36 9.53
C ASN A 161 9.08 7.08 9.96
N ALA A 162 9.93 6.44 10.74
CA ALA A 162 11.25 6.98 11.09
C ALA A 162 12.26 6.76 9.94
N MET A 163 13.18 7.72 9.73
CA MET A 163 14.19 7.60 8.67
C MET A 163 15.31 6.63 9.06
N GLU A 164 15.72 6.65 10.31
CA GLU A 164 16.80 5.83 10.88
C GLU A 164 16.33 5.19 12.19
N PRO A 165 15.39 4.23 12.14
CA PRO A 165 14.85 3.61 13.34
C PRO A 165 15.87 2.66 13.97
N THR A 166 15.98 2.69 15.30
CA THR A 166 16.90 1.84 16.07
C THR A 166 16.19 0.99 17.12
N THR A 167 14.87 1.15 17.27
CA THR A 167 14.10 0.52 18.33
C THR A 167 13.59 -0.86 17.92
N THR A 168 13.87 -1.85 18.75
CA THR A 168 13.28 -3.20 18.70
C THR A 168 11.94 -3.18 19.44
N LEU A 169 10.89 -3.73 18.84
CA LEU A 169 9.61 -3.96 19.51
C LEU A 169 9.53 -5.38 20.04
N VAL A 170 8.94 -5.54 21.22
CA VAL A 170 8.69 -6.85 21.82
C VAL A 170 7.26 -6.93 22.30
N GLU A 171 6.52 -7.93 21.85
CA GLU A 171 5.15 -8.22 22.25
C GLU A 171 5.07 -9.62 22.85
N GLN A 172 4.44 -9.78 24.01
CA GLN A 172 4.22 -11.10 24.62
C GLN A 172 2.94 -11.72 24.10
N VAL A 173 2.99 -13.02 23.79
CA VAL A 173 1.84 -13.87 23.38
C VAL A 173 1.93 -15.18 24.17
N GLY A 174 1.12 -15.34 25.21
CA GLY A 174 1.22 -16.43 26.15
C GLY A 174 2.60 -16.44 26.83
N GLU A 175 3.30 -17.57 26.73
CA GLU A 175 4.67 -17.73 27.26
C GLU A 175 5.77 -17.33 26.28
N LYS A 176 5.41 -16.95 25.06
CA LYS A 176 6.34 -16.59 23.97
C LYS A 176 6.43 -15.07 23.82
N TYR A 177 7.49 -14.63 23.19
CA TYR A 177 7.72 -13.24 22.87
C TYR A 177 7.97 -13.10 21.37
N ILE A 178 7.30 -12.15 20.75
CA ILE A 178 7.55 -11.74 19.38
C ILE A 178 8.52 -10.58 19.43
N VAL A 179 9.68 -10.75 18.81
CA VAL A 179 10.70 -9.72 18.70
C VAL A 179 10.70 -9.21 17.27
N VAL A 180 10.47 -7.92 17.09
CA VAL A 180 10.50 -7.22 15.81
C VAL A 180 11.72 -6.30 15.82
N THR A 181 12.74 -6.65 15.05
CA THR A 181 13.95 -5.82 14.93
C THR A 181 13.65 -4.51 14.19
N PRO A 182 14.47 -3.46 14.37
CA PRO A 182 14.23 -2.17 13.70
C PRO A 182 14.11 -2.30 12.18
N PRO A 183 13.29 -1.48 11.51
CA PRO A 183 13.30 -1.42 10.05
C PRO A 183 14.68 -1.02 9.53
N ASN A 184 15.01 -1.44 8.32
CA ASN A 184 16.17 -0.90 7.62
C ASN A 184 15.89 0.54 7.14
N THR A 185 16.97 1.29 6.93
CA THR A 185 16.90 2.54 6.17
C THR A 185 16.40 2.26 4.74
N THR A 186 15.81 3.27 4.11
CA THR A 186 15.34 3.17 2.71
C THR A 186 16.46 2.63 1.80
N LEU A 187 16.11 1.79 0.83
CA LEU A 187 17.04 1.29 -0.18
C LEU A 187 17.67 2.46 -0.95
N THR A 188 18.90 2.32 -1.39
CA THR A 188 19.48 3.26 -2.36
C THR A 188 18.86 3.07 -3.74
N THR A 189 19.04 4.03 -4.65
CA THR A 189 18.60 3.88 -6.05
C THR A 189 19.26 2.67 -6.70
N GLU A 190 20.52 2.41 -6.42
CA GLU A 190 21.28 1.27 -6.97
C GLU A 190 20.75 -0.07 -6.47
N GLU A 191 20.40 -0.17 -5.18
CA GLU A 191 19.81 -1.39 -4.62
C GLU A 191 18.42 -1.64 -5.20
N LEU A 192 17.63 -0.58 -5.40
CA LEU A 192 16.31 -0.68 -6.00
C LEU A 192 16.42 -1.06 -7.48
N ASP A 193 17.30 -0.40 -8.25
CA ASP A 193 17.58 -0.73 -9.65
C ASP A 193 18.02 -2.18 -9.80
N HIS A 194 18.94 -2.65 -8.94
CA HIS A 194 19.39 -4.05 -8.97
C HIS A 194 18.22 -5.03 -8.87
N SER A 195 17.24 -4.74 -8.02
CA SER A 195 16.07 -5.61 -7.85
C SER A 195 15.14 -5.61 -9.09
N PHE A 196 15.01 -4.46 -9.78
CA PHE A 196 14.20 -4.35 -10.99
C PHE A 196 14.93 -4.80 -12.26
N ASP A 197 16.25 -4.72 -12.28
CA ASP A 197 17.09 -5.13 -13.42
C ASP A 197 17.31 -6.65 -13.51
N LEU A 198 16.85 -7.45 -12.52
CA LEU A 198 16.92 -8.90 -12.55
C LEU A 198 16.26 -9.46 -13.83
N PRO A 199 16.69 -10.63 -14.32
CA PRO A 199 16.21 -11.23 -15.56
C PRO A 199 14.82 -11.87 -15.38
N TYR A 200 13.81 -11.04 -15.11
CA TYR A 200 12.42 -11.51 -15.01
C TYR A 200 11.90 -12.00 -16.36
N GLU A 201 11.25 -13.15 -16.37
CA GLU A 201 10.60 -13.75 -17.55
C GLU A 201 9.45 -12.89 -18.10
N ARG A 202 8.80 -12.08 -17.26
CA ARG A 202 7.63 -11.25 -17.61
C ARG A 202 6.54 -12.05 -18.30
N ALA A 203 6.30 -13.25 -17.79
CA ALA A 203 5.26 -14.15 -18.27
C ALA A 203 4.70 -14.99 -17.11
N PRO A 204 3.44 -15.43 -17.18
CA PRO A 204 2.91 -16.44 -16.29
C PRO A 204 3.70 -17.74 -16.43
N HIS A 205 3.80 -18.51 -15.34
CA HIS A 205 4.47 -19.81 -15.37
C HIS A 205 3.78 -20.76 -16.39
N PRO A 206 4.52 -21.53 -17.22
CA PRO A 206 3.96 -22.39 -18.27
C PRO A 206 2.89 -23.40 -17.81
N ARG A 207 2.87 -23.77 -16.51
CA ARG A 207 1.81 -24.61 -15.93
C ARG A 207 0.38 -24.05 -16.08
N TYR A 208 0.26 -22.74 -16.36
CA TYR A 208 -1.02 -22.07 -16.55
C TYR A 208 -1.47 -22.01 -18.01
N ASN A 209 -0.64 -22.45 -18.95
CA ASN A 209 -1.00 -22.49 -20.37
C ASN A 209 -2.29 -23.29 -20.58
N GLY A 210 -3.23 -22.72 -21.32
CA GLY A 210 -4.53 -23.33 -21.61
C GLY A 210 -5.54 -23.31 -20.45
N LYS A 211 -5.23 -22.67 -19.30
CA LYS A 211 -6.14 -22.59 -18.15
C LYS A 211 -6.92 -21.28 -18.07
N GLY A 212 -6.77 -20.42 -19.06
CA GLY A 212 -7.34 -19.06 -19.09
C GLY A 212 -6.40 -18.01 -18.52
N ASP A 213 -6.70 -16.75 -18.82
CA ASP A 213 -5.89 -15.61 -18.42
C ASP A 213 -5.92 -15.41 -16.90
N ILE A 214 -4.84 -14.86 -16.35
CA ILE A 214 -4.77 -14.43 -14.94
C ILE A 214 -5.07 -12.93 -14.91
N PRO A 215 -6.24 -12.48 -14.41
CA PRO A 215 -6.66 -11.09 -14.53
C PRO A 215 -5.68 -10.08 -13.95
N ALA A 216 -5.05 -10.41 -12.80
CA ALA A 216 -4.03 -9.54 -12.19
C ALA A 216 -2.78 -9.40 -13.08
N TRP A 217 -2.38 -10.46 -13.78
CA TRP A 217 -1.29 -10.39 -14.74
C TRP A 217 -1.64 -9.53 -15.95
N GLU A 218 -2.80 -9.74 -16.55
CA GLU A 218 -3.27 -8.95 -17.70
C GLU A 218 -3.30 -7.45 -17.41
N MET A 219 -3.67 -7.09 -16.18
CA MET A 219 -3.74 -5.69 -15.74
C MET A 219 -2.37 -5.02 -15.64
N ILE A 220 -1.32 -5.77 -15.22
CA ILE A 220 -0.02 -5.19 -14.87
C ILE A 220 1.12 -5.50 -15.84
N LYS A 221 0.96 -6.45 -16.78
CA LYS A 221 2.07 -6.96 -17.62
C LYS A 221 2.83 -5.88 -18.40
N HIS A 222 2.16 -4.80 -18.78
CA HIS A 222 2.74 -3.65 -19.48
C HIS A 222 2.84 -2.40 -18.58
N SER A 223 2.92 -2.57 -17.28
CA SER A 223 3.14 -1.47 -16.33
C SER A 223 4.61 -1.34 -15.92
N ILE A 224 5.02 -0.13 -15.60
CA ILE A 224 6.36 0.23 -15.13
C ILE A 224 6.24 0.90 -13.77
N ASN A 225 6.87 0.33 -12.75
CA ASN A 225 6.98 0.95 -11.45
C ASN A 225 8.21 1.84 -11.39
N ILE A 226 8.06 3.11 -11.01
CA ILE A 226 9.14 4.10 -11.05
C ILE A 226 9.74 4.43 -9.68
N HIS A 227 9.00 4.19 -8.59
CA HIS A 227 9.47 4.38 -7.22
C HIS A 227 8.68 3.55 -6.21
N ARG A 228 9.18 3.47 -5.00
CA ARG A 228 8.55 2.88 -3.81
C ARG A 228 8.34 3.95 -2.75
N GLY A 229 7.48 3.65 -1.77
CA GLY A 229 7.13 4.58 -0.69
C GLY A 229 6.03 5.57 -1.04
N CYS A 230 5.42 6.15 -0.01
CA CYS A 230 4.40 7.19 -0.14
C CYS A 230 4.35 8.03 1.13
N PHE A 231 4.64 9.32 1.03
CA PHE A 231 4.60 10.24 2.16
C PHE A 231 3.20 10.84 2.43
N GLY A 232 2.18 10.33 1.75
CA GLY A 232 0.79 10.76 1.97
C GLY A 232 0.28 10.45 3.37
N GLY A 233 0.62 9.28 3.91
CA GLY A 233 0.30 8.88 5.28
C GLY A 233 -1.20 8.84 5.56
N CYS A 234 -2.04 8.53 4.55
CA CYS A 234 -3.48 8.38 4.73
C CYS A 234 -3.77 7.30 5.77
N ALA A 235 -4.67 7.56 6.72
CA ALA A 235 -4.89 6.70 7.88
C ALA A 235 -5.35 5.28 7.51
N PHE A 236 -6.11 5.15 6.42
CA PHE A 236 -6.64 3.88 5.93
C PHE A 236 -5.66 3.10 5.03
N CYS A 237 -4.51 3.70 4.67
CA CYS A 237 -3.65 3.13 3.62
C CYS A 237 -2.49 2.34 4.21
N THR A 238 -2.38 1.06 3.81
CA THR A 238 -1.31 0.17 4.26
C THR A 238 0.03 0.37 3.53
N ILE A 239 0.08 1.22 2.51
CA ILE A 239 1.30 1.43 1.70
C ILE A 239 2.43 2.02 2.54
N SER A 240 2.16 3.07 3.32
CA SER A 240 3.18 3.66 4.17
C SER A 240 3.64 2.73 5.31
N ALA A 241 2.74 1.89 5.83
CA ALA A 241 3.09 0.89 6.83
C ALA A 241 3.96 -0.25 6.26
N HIS A 242 3.81 -0.57 4.96
CA HIS A 242 4.58 -1.61 4.29
C HIS A 242 5.84 -1.08 3.59
N GLN A 243 5.71 -0.02 2.80
CA GLN A 243 6.82 0.53 2.00
C GLN A 243 7.55 1.69 2.68
N GLY A 244 7.00 2.22 3.77
CA GLY A 244 7.47 3.43 4.42
C GLY A 244 7.03 4.72 3.71
N LYS A 245 7.26 5.86 4.39
CA LYS A 245 6.90 7.17 3.83
C LYS A 245 7.99 7.79 2.94
N PHE A 246 9.23 7.32 3.02
CA PHE A 246 10.34 7.89 2.25
C PHE A 246 10.36 7.32 0.85
N ILE A 247 10.37 8.24 -0.13
CA ILE A 247 10.40 7.85 -1.54
C ILE A 247 11.77 7.30 -1.89
N ASN A 248 11.76 6.13 -2.49
CA ASN A 248 12.91 5.53 -3.12
C ASN A 248 12.64 5.39 -4.63
N SER A 249 13.35 6.16 -5.43
CA SER A 249 13.14 6.24 -6.88
C SER A 249 14.18 5.43 -7.62
N ARG A 250 13.73 4.73 -8.65
CA ARG A 250 14.62 4.09 -9.63
C ARG A 250 15.36 5.14 -10.47
N SER A 251 16.51 4.77 -10.99
CA SER A 251 17.20 5.58 -11.99
C SER A 251 16.43 5.57 -13.33
N GLU A 252 16.59 6.64 -14.09
CA GLU A 252 16.05 6.73 -15.45
C GLU A 252 16.58 5.60 -16.33
N ARG A 253 17.87 5.23 -16.18
CA ARG A 253 18.50 4.12 -16.89
C ARG A 253 17.73 2.80 -16.68
N SER A 254 17.47 2.43 -15.43
CA SER A 254 16.75 1.20 -15.09
C SER A 254 15.32 1.22 -15.63
N ILE A 255 14.61 2.35 -15.49
CA ILE A 255 13.24 2.51 -15.98
C ILE A 255 13.20 2.38 -17.51
N LEU A 256 14.07 3.10 -18.26
CA LEU A 256 14.09 3.05 -19.71
C LEU A 256 14.48 1.67 -20.24
N ALA A 257 15.44 0.99 -19.62
CA ALA A 257 15.81 -0.38 -19.97
C ALA A 257 14.62 -1.36 -19.77
N GLU A 258 13.80 -1.16 -18.75
CA GLU A 258 12.58 -1.96 -18.56
C GLU A 258 11.50 -1.62 -19.60
N VAL A 259 11.32 -0.34 -19.95
CA VAL A 259 10.43 0.08 -21.04
C VAL A 259 10.81 -0.61 -22.35
N GLU A 260 12.10 -0.64 -22.69
CA GLU A 260 12.59 -1.35 -23.88
C GLU A 260 12.30 -2.85 -23.84
N LYS A 261 12.46 -3.51 -22.67
CA LYS A 261 12.07 -4.91 -22.51
C LYS A 261 10.58 -5.12 -22.76
N VAL A 262 9.72 -4.22 -22.26
CA VAL A 262 8.28 -4.27 -22.48
C VAL A 262 7.91 -4.06 -23.95
N THR A 263 8.57 -3.14 -24.67
CA THR A 263 8.31 -2.93 -26.10
C THR A 263 8.59 -4.15 -26.96
N ASN A 264 9.47 -5.04 -26.50
CA ASN A 264 9.82 -6.29 -27.17
C ASN A 264 8.90 -7.49 -26.79
N MET A 265 7.93 -7.31 -25.90
CA MET A 265 6.97 -8.39 -25.57
C MET A 265 6.05 -8.70 -26.78
N PRO A 266 5.77 -9.98 -27.05
CA PRO A 266 5.02 -10.36 -28.27
C PRO A 266 3.61 -9.77 -28.38
N ASP A 267 2.97 -9.52 -27.23
CA ASP A 267 1.61 -8.98 -27.14
C ASP A 267 1.55 -7.46 -26.93
N PHE A 268 2.71 -6.78 -26.88
CA PHE A 268 2.74 -5.34 -26.74
C PHE A 268 2.22 -4.63 -28.00
N ARG A 269 1.35 -3.65 -27.81
CA ARG A 269 0.70 -2.89 -28.91
C ARG A 269 1.05 -1.41 -28.93
N GLY A 270 2.07 -1.01 -28.16
CA GLY A 270 2.54 0.37 -28.07
C GLY A 270 1.98 1.16 -26.88
N TYR A 271 1.26 0.49 -25.97
CA TYR A 271 0.61 1.15 -24.84
C TYR A 271 1.14 0.61 -23.51
N LEU A 272 1.83 1.47 -22.74
CA LEU A 272 2.10 1.17 -21.34
C LEU A 272 0.83 1.45 -20.53
N SER A 273 0.38 0.44 -19.79
CA SER A 273 -0.86 0.52 -19.01
C SER A 273 -0.73 1.44 -17.80
N ASP A 274 0.47 1.54 -17.24
CA ASP A 274 0.80 2.43 -16.13
C ASP A 274 2.29 2.74 -16.10
N VAL A 275 2.64 4.01 -15.94
CA VAL A 275 3.98 4.47 -15.54
C VAL A 275 3.79 5.16 -14.20
N GLY A 276 3.86 4.38 -13.14
CA GLY A 276 3.39 4.83 -11.84
C GLY A 276 4.08 4.20 -10.65
N ALA A 277 3.46 4.40 -9.51
CA ALA A 277 3.92 3.96 -8.20
C ALA A 277 2.75 4.06 -7.20
N PRO A 278 2.95 3.83 -5.90
CA PRO A 278 1.90 4.01 -4.89
C PRO A 278 1.16 5.35 -4.95
N SER A 279 1.86 6.41 -5.33
CA SER A 279 1.33 7.70 -5.80
C SER A 279 2.16 8.14 -6.98
N ALA A 280 1.60 8.14 -8.17
CA ALA A 280 2.36 8.28 -9.42
C ALA A 280 3.24 9.54 -9.50
N ASN A 281 2.83 10.62 -8.84
CA ASN A 281 3.52 11.91 -8.91
C ASN A 281 4.48 12.21 -7.74
N MET A 282 5.06 11.17 -7.11
CA MET A 282 6.05 11.37 -6.04
C MET A 282 7.49 11.01 -6.44
N TYR A 283 7.73 10.75 -7.73
CA TYR A 283 9.05 10.39 -8.24
C TYR A 283 10.11 11.46 -7.93
N ARG A 284 11.18 11.03 -7.26
CA ARG A 284 12.30 11.88 -6.78
C ARG A 284 11.94 12.98 -5.79
N MET A 285 10.74 12.95 -5.23
CA MET A 285 10.34 13.88 -4.18
C MET A 285 10.87 13.44 -2.80
N GLY A 286 11.03 14.39 -1.89
CA GLY A 286 11.47 14.10 -0.52
C GLY A 286 11.82 15.34 0.28
N GLY A 287 12.42 15.17 1.46
CA GLY A 287 12.85 16.30 2.28
C GLY A 287 14.11 16.96 1.74
N LYS A 288 14.10 18.29 1.64
CA LYS A 288 15.25 19.15 1.27
C LYS A 288 16.38 19.04 2.30
N ASN A 289 16.02 19.13 3.56
CA ASN A 289 16.94 18.95 4.70
C ASN A 289 16.74 17.56 5.30
N LYS A 290 17.72 16.67 5.14
CA LYS A 290 17.67 15.28 5.63
C LYS A 290 17.77 15.21 7.16
N ASP A 291 18.49 16.12 7.82
CA ASP A 291 18.60 16.14 9.27
C ASP A 291 17.26 16.47 9.94
N ALA A 292 16.47 17.35 9.33
CA ALA A 292 15.10 17.59 9.78
C ALA A 292 14.23 16.32 9.59
N CYS A 293 14.42 15.57 8.52
CA CYS A 293 13.70 14.32 8.29
C CYS A 293 14.10 13.21 9.28
N ARG A 294 15.38 13.11 9.70
CA ARG A 294 15.85 12.15 10.70
C ARG A 294 15.15 12.33 12.05
N LYS A 295 14.85 13.59 12.42
CA LYS A 295 14.16 13.93 13.67
C LYS A 295 12.64 13.92 13.56
N CYS A 296 12.08 13.62 12.39
CA CYS A 296 10.66 13.73 12.12
C CYS A 296 9.94 12.42 12.43
N HIS A 297 8.91 12.51 13.29
CA HIS A 297 8.03 11.39 13.65
C HIS A 297 6.61 11.53 13.06
N ARG A 298 6.36 12.52 12.19
CA ARG A 298 5.03 12.70 11.58
C ARG A 298 4.70 11.53 10.65
N PRO A 299 3.48 10.98 10.70
CA PRO A 299 3.07 9.91 9.80
C PRO A 299 2.87 10.40 8.36
N SER A 300 2.62 11.70 8.15
CA SER A 300 2.38 12.31 6.84
C SER A 300 3.24 13.54 6.62
N CYS A 301 3.76 13.72 5.39
CA CYS A 301 4.36 14.99 4.97
C CYS A 301 3.35 15.97 4.36
N LEU A 302 2.09 15.55 4.18
CA LEU A 302 1.03 16.33 3.55
C LEU A 302 -0.05 16.80 4.52
N HIS A 303 -0.27 16.05 5.61
CA HIS A 303 -1.34 16.34 6.57
C HIS A 303 -0.77 16.73 7.95
N PRO A 304 -1.37 17.68 8.69
CA PRO A 304 -2.51 18.55 8.31
C PRO A 304 -2.15 19.68 7.34
N LYS A 305 -0.86 19.90 7.11
CA LYS A 305 -0.29 20.86 6.15
C LYS A 305 0.92 20.24 5.46
N ILE A 306 1.13 20.60 4.20
CA ILE A 306 2.32 20.23 3.45
C ILE A 306 3.56 20.66 4.24
N CYS A 307 4.49 19.73 4.42
CA CYS A 307 5.73 19.98 5.14
C CYS A 307 6.57 21.03 4.39
N PRO A 308 6.98 22.12 5.02
CA PRO A 308 7.79 23.15 4.34
C PRO A 308 9.17 22.63 3.91
N ASN A 309 9.63 21.53 4.51
CA ASN A 309 10.85 20.83 4.12
C ASN A 309 10.65 19.89 2.91
N LEU A 310 9.42 19.71 2.41
CA LEU A 310 9.16 18.82 1.27
C LEU A 310 9.58 19.51 -0.02
N ASP A 311 10.37 18.78 -0.83
CA ASP A 311 10.56 19.09 -2.23
C ASP A 311 9.52 18.31 -3.04
N ASN A 312 8.60 19.03 -3.67
CA ASN A 312 7.51 18.49 -4.50
C ASN A 312 7.65 18.88 -5.98
N ASP A 313 8.88 19.10 -6.43
CA ASP A 313 9.18 19.46 -7.82
C ASP A 313 8.83 18.31 -8.80
N HIS A 314 7.93 18.57 -9.74
CA HIS A 314 7.53 17.61 -10.77
C HIS A 314 8.45 17.56 -12.00
N ARG A 315 9.40 18.50 -12.16
CA ARG A 315 10.28 18.56 -13.35
C ARG A 315 11.03 17.25 -13.60
N PRO A 316 11.60 16.54 -12.60
CA PRO A 316 12.25 15.26 -12.85
C PRO A 316 11.31 14.18 -13.41
N LEU A 317 10.06 14.17 -12.96
CA LEU A 317 9.04 13.24 -13.44
C LEU A 317 8.60 13.58 -14.86
N LEU A 318 8.40 14.86 -15.17
CA LEU A 318 8.04 15.31 -16.51
C LEU A 318 9.13 14.97 -17.53
N ALA A 319 10.39 15.18 -17.17
CA ALA A 319 11.53 14.81 -18.02
C ALA A 319 11.60 13.28 -18.26
N LEU A 320 11.29 12.47 -17.23
CA LEU A 320 11.20 11.01 -17.38
C LEU A 320 10.07 10.62 -18.35
N TYR A 321 8.89 11.24 -18.24
CA TYR A 321 7.76 10.97 -19.12
C TYR A 321 8.07 11.29 -20.58
N GLU A 322 8.78 12.38 -20.87
CA GLU A 322 9.23 12.72 -22.22
C GLU A 322 10.18 11.66 -22.79
N LYS A 323 11.15 11.21 -21.98
CA LYS A 323 12.09 10.15 -22.39
C LYS A 323 11.38 8.84 -22.68
N ILE A 324 10.40 8.44 -21.85
CA ILE A 324 9.61 7.22 -22.08
C ILE A 324 8.80 7.33 -23.38
N ARG A 325 8.18 8.48 -23.64
CA ARG A 325 7.43 8.71 -24.88
C ARG A 325 8.30 8.66 -26.14
N ALA A 326 9.58 9.01 -26.00
CA ALA A 326 10.54 8.96 -27.11
C ALA A 326 11.07 7.55 -27.41
N VAL A 327 10.83 6.56 -26.54
CA VAL A 327 11.27 5.17 -26.80
C VAL A 327 10.54 4.61 -28.02
N LYS A 328 11.31 4.03 -28.96
CA LYS A 328 10.75 3.42 -30.17
C LYS A 328 9.74 2.31 -29.80
N GLY A 329 8.56 2.36 -30.41
CA GLY A 329 7.48 1.40 -30.15
C GLY A 329 6.43 1.89 -29.15
N ILE A 330 6.70 2.95 -28.40
CA ILE A 330 5.70 3.57 -27.52
C ILE A 330 4.79 4.51 -28.34
N LYS A 331 3.50 4.24 -28.31
CA LYS A 331 2.45 5.11 -28.85
C LYS A 331 1.88 6.01 -27.76
N LYS A 332 1.67 5.44 -26.57
CA LYS A 332 1.21 6.18 -25.38
C LYS A 332 1.62 5.47 -24.09
N ALA A 333 1.99 6.23 -23.08
CA ALA A 333 2.30 5.76 -21.74
C ALA A 333 1.25 6.35 -20.80
N PHE A 334 0.38 5.51 -20.25
CA PHE A 334 -0.68 5.95 -19.35
C PHE A 334 -0.19 6.05 -17.91
N ILE A 335 -0.88 6.86 -17.11
CA ILE A 335 -0.81 6.88 -15.66
C ILE A 335 -2.11 6.28 -15.16
N GLY A 336 -2.04 5.00 -14.75
CA GLY A 336 -3.15 4.24 -14.18
C GLY A 336 -3.19 4.28 -12.66
N SER A 337 -2.05 4.56 -12.02
CA SER A 337 -1.92 4.78 -10.57
C SER A 337 -2.54 6.09 -10.12
N GLY A 338 -2.95 6.17 -8.85
CA GLY A 338 -3.50 7.40 -8.30
C GLY A 338 -2.48 8.54 -8.24
N ILE A 339 -2.95 9.76 -8.43
CA ILE A 339 -2.15 10.97 -8.30
C ILE A 339 -2.59 11.79 -7.08
N ARG A 340 -1.63 12.45 -6.44
CA ARG A 340 -1.87 13.38 -5.33
C ARG A 340 -1.98 14.79 -5.89
N TYR A 341 -3.22 15.27 -6.03
CA TYR A 341 -3.50 16.59 -6.56
C TYR A 341 -3.18 17.72 -5.56
N ASP A 342 -3.07 17.41 -4.28
CA ASP A 342 -2.59 18.32 -3.24
C ASP A 342 -1.07 18.60 -3.31
N LEU A 343 -0.35 17.95 -4.23
CA LEU A 343 1.06 18.24 -4.56
C LEU A 343 1.20 19.15 -5.79
N PHE A 344 0.10 19.46 -6.47
CA PHE A 344 0.20 20.31 -7.65
C PHE A 344 0.63 21.71 -7.23
N ASP A 345 1.67 22.13 -7.89
CA ASP A 345 2.18 23.49 -7.89
C ASP A 345 1.78 24.15 -9.23
N ASN A 346 2.33 25.32 -9.53
CA ASN A 346 2.13 26.01 -10.81
C ASN A 346 2.87 25.30 -11.99
N SER A 347 3.28 24.03 -11.82
CA SER A 347 3.95 23.27 -12.87
C SER A 347 2.95 22.78 -13.94
N PRO A 348 3.40 22.50 -15.17
CA PRO A 348 2.56 21.97 -16.23
C PRO A 348 2.18 20.50 -16.03
N TYR A 349 2.30 19.94 -14.79
CA TYR A 349 2.12 18.52 -14.54
C TYR A 349 0.71 18.03 -14.93
N LEU A 350 -0.35 18.70 -14.42
CA LEU A 350 -1.73 18.30 -14.72
C LEU A 350 -2.01 18.36 -16.22
N GLU A 351 -1.60 19.44 -16.88
CA GLU A 351 -1.78 19.60 -18.33
C GLU A 351 -1.06 18.50 -19.12
N THR A 352 0.18 18.20 -18.75
CA THR A 352 0.97 17.13 -19.39
C THR A 352 0.31 15.76 -19.22
N VAL A 353 -0.21 15.46 -18.01
CA VAL A 353 -0.90 14.20 -17.73
C VAL A 353 -2.18 14.09 -18.56
N VAL A 354 -2.99 15.13 -18.58
CA VAL A 354 -4.26 15.14 -19.34
C VAL A 354 -3.99 14.96 -20.83
N LYS A 355 -3.06 15.71 -21.40
CA LYS A 355 -2.77 15.67 -22.86
C LYS A 355 -2.10 14.38 -23.31
N HIS A 356 -1.17 13.86 -22.52
CA HIS A 356 -0.24 12.82 -23.00
C HIS A 356 -0.36 11.48 -22.29
N HIS A 357 -0.86 11.45 -21.05
CA HIS A 357 -0.78 10.27 -20.19
C HIS A 357 -2.13 9.73 -19.70
N THR A 358 -3.23 10.27 -20.22
CA THR A 358 -4.58 9.84 -19.87
C THR A 358 -5.21 9.06 -21.02
N SER A 359 -5.90 7.96 -20.69
CA SER A 359 -6.65 7.13 -21.65
C SER A 359 -8.04 7.67 -21.97
N GLY A 360 -8.37 8.86 -21.48
CA GLY A 360 -9.70 9.47 -21.50
C GLY A 360 -10.41 9.44 -20.14
N ARG A 361 -9.87 8.71 -19.17
CA ARG A 361 -10.42 8.56 -17.81
C ARG A 361 -9.31 8.75 -16.78
N LEU A 362 -9.26 9.92 -16.14
CA LEU A 362 -8.28 10.23 -15.12
C LEU A 362 -8.86 9.86 -13.74
N LYS A 363 -8.23 8.91 -13.07
CA LYS A 363 -8.63 8.44 -11.74
C LYS A 363 -8.01 9.31 -10.66
N VAL A 364 -8.84 9.79 -9.72
CA VAL A 364 -8.41 10.56 -8.56
C VAL A 364 -9.18 10.12 -7.33
N ALA A 365 -8.62 10.32 -6.16
CA ALA A 365 -9.16 9.80 -4.92
C ALA A 365 -9.41 10.95 -3.90
N PRO A 366 -10.52 11.71 -4.00
CA PRO A 366 -10.92 12.63 -2.96
C PRO A 366 -11.33 11.93 -1.65
N GLU A 367 -11.78 10.68 -1.73
CA GLU A 367 -12.20 9.75 -0.67
C GLU A 367 -13.51 10.15 0.04
N HIS A 368 -13.73 11.42 0.36
CA HIS A 368 -14.93 11.93 1.00
C HIS A 368 -15.16 13.41 0.66
N THR A 369 -16.31 13.98 1.06
CA THR A 369 -16.62 15.41 0.88
C THR A 369 -16.63 16.20 2.18
N GLU A 370 -16.80 15.50 3.32
CA GLU A 370 -16.93 16.13 4.63
C GLU A 370 -15.57 16.28 5.30
N GLU A 371 -15.28 17.51 5.74
CA GLU A 371 -13.95 17.91 6.22
C GLU A 371 -13.52 17.12 7.47
N HIS A 372 -14.45 16.87 8.41
CA HIS A 372 -14.10 16.09 9.59
C HIS A 372 -13.72 14.66 9.25
N VAL A 373 -14.34 14.01 8.27
CA VAL A 373 -13.99 12.67 7.79
C VAL A 373 -12.63 12.71 7.07
N LEU A 374 -12.42 13.70 6.19
CA LEU A 374 -11.15 13.87 5.48
C LEU A 374 -9.98 14.13 6.42
N ASN A 375 -10.20 14.89 7.50
CA ASN A 375 -9.19 15.11 8.54
C ASN A 375 -8.77 13.78 9.22
N ILE A 376 -9.75 12.96 9.58
CA ILE A 376 -9.50 11.63 10.14
C ILE A 376 -8.75 10.75 9.13
N MET A 377 -9.15 10.77 7.87
CA MET A 377 -8.45 10.07 6.77
C MET A 377 -7.04 10.60 6.47
N ARG A 378 -6.63 11.73 7.03
CA ARG A 378 -5.41 12.46 6.67
C ARG A 378 -5.38 12.81 5.16
N LYS A 379 -6.54 13.26 4.63
CA LYS A 379 -6.72 13.68 3.22
C LYS A 379 -6.85 15.20 3.12
N PRO A 380 -6.56 15.78 1.93
CA PRO A 380 -6.75 17.20 1.71
C PRO A 380 -8.25 17.60 1.72
N PRO A 381 -8.57 18.88 1.99
CA PRO A 381 -9.93 19.39 1.90
C PRO A 381 -10.58 19.14 0.52
N PHE A 382 -11.87 18.85 0.49
CA PHE A 382 -12.61 18.56 -0.75
C PHE A 382 -12.57 19.74 -1.76
N ALA A 383 -12.43 20.96 -1.29
CA ALA A 383 -12.28 22.15 -2.15
C ALA A 383 -11.11 22.00 -3.15
N MET A 384 -10.02 21.34 -2.79
CA MET A 384 -8.91 21.07 -3.71
C MET A 384 -9.29 20.10 -4.85
N PHE A 385 -10.20 19.17 -4.61
CA PHE A 385 -10.77 18.34 -5.67
C PHE A 385 -11.67 19.15 -6.60
N GLU A 386 -12.46 20.08 -6.06
CA GLU A 386 -13.30 20.98 -6.87
C GLU A 386 -12.43 21.89 -7.77
N GLU A 387 -11.29 22.35 -7.26
CA GLU A 387 -10.30 23.09 -8.03
C GLU A 387 -9.69 22.24 -9.14
N LEU A 388 -9.21 21.04 -8.80
CA LEU A 388 -8.74 20.06 -9.79
C LEU A 388 -9.77 19.82 -10.91
N ASN A 389 -11.05 19.68 -10.54
CA ASN A 389 -12.11 19.43 -11.53
C ASN A 389 -12.30 20.64 -12.48
N ARG A 390 -12.22 21.86 -11.97
CA ARG A 390 -12.25 23.08 -12.80
C ARG A 390 -11.09 23.13 -13.78
N ASP A 391 -9.88 22.91 -13.28
CA ASP A 391 -8.66 22.95 -14.09
C ASP A 391 -8.64 21.84 -15.15
N PHE A 392 -9.04 20.62 -14.76
CA PHE A 392 -9.17 19.50 -15.67
C PHE A 392 -10.14 19.78 -16.81
N ARG A 393 -11.31 20.34 -16.52
CA ARG A 393 -12.31 20.74 -17.52
C ARG A 393 -11.77 21.84 -18.42
N ALA A 394 -11.16 22.87 -17.86
CA ALA A 394 -10.57 23.95 -18.64
C ALA A 394 -9.50 23.47 -19.61
N ILE A 395 -8.66 22.50 -19.19
CA ILE A 395 -7.69 21.86 -20.09
C ILE A 395 -8.40 21.07 -21.18
N CYS A 396 -9.40 20.27 -20.84
CA CYS A 396 -10.13 19.45 -21.80
C CYS A 396 -10.85 20.33 -22.85
N ASP A 397 -11.50 21.41 -22.43
CA ASP A 397 -12.20 22.34 -23.32
C ASP A 397 -11.24 23.03 -24.27
N ARG A 398 -10.10 23.52 -23.76
CA ARG A 398 -9.06 24.18 -24.56
C ARG A 398 -8.43 23.24 -25.61
N GLU A 399 -8.23 21.98 -25.24
CA GLU A 399 -7.58 20.98 -26.10
C GLU A 399 -8.60 20.16 -26.92
N GLY A 400 -9.89 20.42 -26.82
CA GLY A 400 -10.96 19.70 -27.52
C GLY A 400 -11.08 18.20 -27.10
N LEU A 401 -10.74 17.89 -25.83
CA LEU A 401 -10.72 16.52 -25.31
C LEU A 401 -12.06 16.17 -24.63
N ARG A 402 -12.58 14.98 -24.89
CA ARG A 402 -13.81 14.44 -24.24
C ARG A 402 -13.43 13.50 -23.11
N TYR A 403 -12.57 13.94 -22.19
CA TYR A 403 -12.09 13.12 -21.10
C TYR A 403 -12.92 13.30 -19.84
N GLN A 404 -12.87 12.29 -18.97
CA GLN A 404 -13.63 12.22 -17.71
C GLN A 404 -12.68 12.11 -16.52
N LEU A 405 -12.99 12.83 -15.48
CA LEU A 405 -12.41 12.66 -14.16
C LEU A 405 -13.23 11.58 -13.43
N ILE A 406 -12.58 10.57 -12.88
CA ILE A 406 -13.23 9.46 -12.18
C ILE A 406 -12.87 9.56 -10.69
N PRO A 407 -13.75 10.12 -9.85
CA PRO A 407 -13.48 10.22 -8.43
C PRO A 407 -13.74 8.90 -7.70
N TYR A 408 -12.84 8.57 -6.78
CA TYR A 408 -12.98 7.45 -5.84
C TYR A 408 -13.40 7.96 -4.48
N PHE A 409 -14.36 7.26 -3.86
CA PHE A 409 -14.85 7.57 -2.52
C PHE A 409 -14.80 6.34 -1.63
N ILE A 410 -14.71 6.58 -0.31
CA ILE A 410 -14.77 5.56 0.72
C ILE A 410 -15.99 5.82 1.58
N SER A 411 -16.88 4.82 1.68
CA SER A 411 -17.98 4.79 2.64
C SER A 411 -17.54 4.10 3.95
N SER A 412 -18.29 4.34 5.01
CA SER A 412 -18.13 3.60 6.28
C SER A 412 -16.75 3.76 6.95
N HIS A 413 -16.00 4.81 6.62
CA HIS A 413 -14.76 5.13 7.33
C HIS A 413 -15.06 5.53 8.79
N PRO A 414 -14.23 5.21 9.78
CA PRO A 414 -14.36 5.71 11.14
C PRO A 414 -14.63 7.23 11.17
N GLY A 415 -15.60 7.66 11.97
CA GLY A 415 -16.06 9.04 12.03
C GLY A 415 -17.05 9.46 10.94
N CYS A 416 -17.26 8.64 9.90
CA CYS A 416 -18.28 8.87 8.88
C CYS A 416 -19.66 8.40 9.38
N ARG A 417 -20.66 9.25 9.26
CA ARG A 417 -22.05 8.97 9.62
C ARG A 417 -22.92 8.89 8.36
N GLU A 418 -24.10 8.31 8.48
CA GLU A 418 -25.07 8.25 7.38
C GLU A 418 -25.36 9.60 6.76
N GLN A 419 -25.53 10.63 7.60
CA GLN A 419 -25.74 12.00 7.12
C GLN A 419 -24.58 12.53 6.25
N ASP A 420 -23.36 12.13 6.55
CA ASP A 420 -22.16 12.54 5.79
C ASP A 420 -22.17 11.88 4.41
N MET A 421 -22.60 10.61 4.32
CA MET A 421 -22.77 9.92 3.03
C MET A 421 -23.91 10.53 2.21
N ARG A 422 -25.02 10.95 2.85
CA ARG A 422 -26.10 11.69 2.16
C ARG A 422 -25.61 13.02 1.64
N ALA A 423 -24.83 13.78 2.42
CA ALA A 423 -24.22 15.03 2.00
C ALA A 423 -23.25 14.82 0.83
N LEU A 424 -22.43 13.75 0.88
CA LEU A 424 -21.57 13.36 -0.22
C LEU A 424 -22.36 13.10 -1.50
N ALA A 425 -23.41 12.29 -1.43
CA ALA A 425 -24.24 11.97 -2.59
C ALA A 425 -24.88 13.25 -3.19
N GLN A 426 -25.45 14.13 -2.36
CA GLN A 426 -26.03 15.41 -2.81
C GLN A 426 -24.98 16.30 -3.50
N LYS A 427 -23.77 16.38 -2.93
CA LYS A 427 -22.70 17.22 -3.49
C LYS A 427 -22.17 16.66 -4.80
N VAL A 428 -21.88 15.37 -4.86
CA VAL A 428 -21.21 14.73 -6.00
C VAL A 428 -22.18 14.47 -7.16
N LEU A 429 -23.33 13.85 -6.90
CA LEU A 429 -24.34 13.56 -7.91
C LEU A 429 -25.15 14.81 -8.27
N GLY A 430 -25.59 15.57 -7.25
CA GLY A 430 -26.50 16.70 -7.44
C GLY A 430 -25.82 17.95 -7.98
N ARG A 431 -24.69 18.37 -7.37
CA ARG A 431 -24.01 19.63 -7.72
C ARG A 431 -22.92 19.48 -8.76
N LEU A 432 -22.11 18.42 -8.65
CA LEU A 432 -20.98 18.23 -9.54
C LEU A 432 -21.28 17.33 -10.74
N HIS A 433 -22.43 16.65 -10.73
CA HIS A 433 -22.92 15.78 -11.80
C HIS A 433 -21.94 14.68 -12.20
N PHE A 434 -21.28 14.06 -11.20
CA PHE A 434 -20.49 12.88 -11.42
C PHE A 434 -21.35 11.61 -11.30
N ASP A 435 -21.18 10.67 -12.21
CA ASP A 435 -21.64 9.31 -12.00
C ASP A 435 -20.69 8.61 -11.01
N LEU A 436 -21.24 8.11 -9.90
CA LEU A 436 -20.46 7.43 -8.88
C LEU A 436 -20.20 5.97 -9.29
N GLU A 437 -19.12 5.75 -10.00
CA GLU A 437 -18.72 4.40 -10.44
C GLU A 437 -17.87 3.66 -9.41
N GLN A 438 -17.18 4.40 -8.54
CA GLN A 438 -16.17 3.89 -7.63
C GLN A 438 -16.40 4.39 -6.20
N VAL A 439 -17.23 3.68 -5.46
CA VAL A 439 -17.37 3.82 -4.01
C VAL A 439 -16.99 2.49 -3.39
N GLN A 440 -16.06 2.52 -2.45
CA GLN A 440 -15.59 1.33 -1.73
C GLN A 440 -16.00 1.43 -0.27
N ASP A 441 -16.57 0.35 0.26
CA ASP A 441 -16.77 0.25 1.69
C ASP A 441 -15.42 0.07 2.38
N TYR A 442 -15.26 0.81 3.47
CA TYR A 442 -14.09 0.69 4.31
C TYR A 442 -14.03 -0.70 4.93
N SER A 443 -12.87 -1.33 4.84
CA SER A 443 -12.57 -2.57 5.55
C SER A 443 -11.36 -2.31 6.44
N LEU A 444 -11.52 -2.48 7.74
CA LEU A 444 -10.43 -2.32 8.68
C LEU A 444 -9.37 -3.40 8.42
N ARG A 445 -8.12 -2.98 8.15
CA ARG A 445 -7.00 -3.89 7.85
C ARG A 445 -5.99 -3.96 8.98
N SER A 446 -6.03 -2.99 9.85
CA SER A 446 -5.23 -2.81 11.05
C SER A 446 -5.92 -1.75 11.91
N VAL A 447 -5.34 -1.39 13.05
CA VAL A 447 -5.92 -0.33 13.89
C VAL A 447 -6.00 0.97 13.12
N ASP A 448 -7.16 1.59 13.11
CA ASP A 448 -7.32 2.98 12.70
C ASP A 448 -7.33 3.86 13.94
N LEU A 449 -6.31 4.71 14.07
CA LEU A 449 -6.13 5.64 15.18
C LEU A 449 -6.52 7.06 14.81
N ALA A 450 -7.35 7.22 13.80
CA ALA A 450 -7.68 8.54 13.29
C ALA A 450 -8.20 9.50 14.37
N ASP A 451 -8.83 9.00 15.43
CA ASP A 451 -9.38 9.80 16.53
C ASP A 451 -9.00 9.29 17.94
N GLY A 452 -8.05 8.33 18.03
CA GLY A 452 -7.70 7.66 19.28
C GLY A 452 -8.76 6.65 19.77
N SER A 453 -9.80 6.41 18.99
CA SER A 453 -10.81 5.39 19.25
C SER A 453 -10.54 4.16 18.41
N VAL A 454 -10.65 2.99 19.01
CA VAL A 454 -10.79 1.73 18.29
C VAL A 454 -12.26 1.62 17.92
N SER A 455 -12.67 2.16 16.79
CA SER A 455 -14.05 2.04 16.32
C SER A 455 -14.26 0.66 15.71
N CYS A 456 -15.14 -0.13 16.29
CA CYS A 456 -15.83 -1.19 15.56
C CYS A 456 -16.73 -0.49 14.54
N THR A 457 -16.38 -0.55 13.28
CA THR A 457 -17.15 0.08 12.21
C THR A 457 -18.46 -0.67 12.06
N ILE A 458 -19.58 0.03 12.25
CA ILE A 458 -20.85 -0.44 11.75
C ILE A 458 -20.77 -0.28 10.24
N VAL A 459 -20.63 -1.38 9.51
CA VAL A 459 -20.69 -1.40 8.05
C VAL A 459 -22.07 -0.90 7.65
N LEU A 460 -22.15 0.27 7.02
CA LEU A 460 -23.39 0.67 6.35
C LEU A 460 -23.60 -0.31 5.19
N PRO A 461 -24.75 -1.01 5.11
CA PRO A 461 -24.98 -1.98 4.08
C PRO A 461 -24.88 -1.34 2.70
N GLU A 462 -24.27 -2.02 1.74
CA GLU A 462 -24.29 -1.71 0.31
C GLU A 462 -25.70 -1.31 -0.19
N LYS A 463 -26.72 -1.88 0.44
CA LYS A 463 -28.13 -1.57 0.29
C LYS A 463 -28.47 -0.08 0.50
N LEU A 464 -27.88 0.58 1.50
CA LEU A 464 -28.13 2.01 1.76
C LEU A 464 -27.53 2.90 0.67
N TYR A 465 -26.38 2.52 0.12
CA TYR A 465 -25.79 3.20 -1.04
C TYR A 465 -26.70 3.13 -2.27
N TYR A 466 -27.23 1.93 -2.59
CA TYR A 466 -28.17 1.76 -3.69
C TYR A 466 -29.54 2.41 -3.42
N GLU A 467 -30.00 2.47 -2.17
CA GLU A 467 -31.21 3.19 -1.81
C GLU A 467 -31.05 4.71 -2.01
N ILE A 468 -29.88 5.28 -1.71
CA ILE A 468 -29.57 6.68 -1.99
C ILE A 468 -29.52 6.97 -3.50
N LEU A 469 -29.00 6.02 -4.30
CA LEU A 469 -28.99 6.13 -5.75
C LEU A 469 -30.38 5.96 -6.37
N SER A 470 -31.20 5.04 -5.85
CA SER A 470 -32.54 4.75 -6.37
C SER A 470 -33.59 5.75 -5.97
N SER A 471 -33.38 6.55 -4.92
CA SER A 471 -34.30 7.62 -4.51
C SER A 471 -34.36 8.80 -5.49
N LYS A 472 -33.62 8.78 -6.59
CA LYS A 472 -33.66 9.73 -7.72
C LYS A 472 -34.48 9.25 -8.92
N ALA A 473 -35.07 8.08 -8.87
CA ALA A 473 -35.92 7.55 -9.96
C ALA A 473 -37.43 7.76 -9.69
N GLY A 474 -37.77 8.71 -8.81
CA GLY A 474 -39.14 9.14 -8.51
C GLY A 474 -39.31 10.64 -8.60
#